data_30213f87ce2ecc2dfe83b1e3a0458323
#
_entry.id   30213f87ce2ecc2dfe83b1e3a0458323
#
_cell.length_a   1.000
_cell.length_b   1.000
_cell.length_c   1.000
_cell.angle_alpha   90.00
_cell.angle_beta   90.00
_cell.angle_gamma   90.00
#
_symmetry.space_group_name_H-M   'P 1'
#
loop_
_entity.id
_entity.type
_entity.pdbx_description
1 polymer ?
#
loop_
_entity_poly.entity_id
_entity_poly.type
_entity_poly.pdbx_seq_one_letter_code
_entity_poly.pdbx_strand_id
1 'polypeptide(L)'
;KDDIGQGMVAYRGQTGKVLWENKALEYSGPCLLMKDRIITNGNGGFALDIKTGKTTGWSYKRNYGCNTAIGSEHLLTFRSGAAGYYDLTNDGGTGNWGGFRSSCTANLIPANGVLNAPDYTRTCSCAYQVQTSVALIHVPDLEYWTFGATAQQGKLAVNLGAPGDRRDPNGRLWVEFPEVGGNSADVSVTIKSAKAEAFRLHSTMVDGEGLKWVAASGLRGVETVQLKVKKGKHRVRLHFLEPDKLPTGGRVFDIFLNGKPVQRGFDIARAAGGPRRPVVLEFETTTDDGNLKIELRSS
;
A
#
# COMPACT_ATOMS: atom_id res chain seq x y z
N LYS A 1 23.40 18.52 -30.27
CA LYS A 1 22.19 19.04 -29.61
C LYS A 1 21.88 20.33 -30.27
N ASP A 2 21.03 20.26 -31.24
CA ASP A 2 20.67 21.41 -32.04
C ASP A 2 19.58 22.15 -31.26
N ASP A 3 19.92 23.29 -30.71
CA ASP A 3 18.97 24.28 -30.21
C ASP A 3 18.24 24.89 -31.42
N ILE A 4 17.33 24.13 -31.97
CA ILE A 4 16.43 24.64 -33.00
C ILE A 4 15.41 25.47 -32.21
N GLY A 5 15.44 26.79 -32.36
CA GLY A 5 14.39 27.68 -31.91
C GLY A 5 13.07 27.19 -32.50
N GLN A 6 12.31 26.48 -31.70
CA GLN A 6 11.12 25.80 -32.16
C GLN A 6 9.92 26.65 -31.84
N GLY A 7 9.61 27.61 -32.65
CA GLY A 7 8.35 28.30 -32.53
C GLY A 7 7.17 27.35 -32.36
N MET A 8 6.08 27.82 -31.83
CA MET A 8 4.85 27.06 -31.62
C MET A 8 3.69 27.75 -32.32
N VAL A 9 2.86 26.95 -32.99
CA VAL A 9 1.65 27.44 -33.66
C VAL A 9 0.46 26.60 -33.19
N ALA A 10 -0.61 27.25 -32.80
CA ALA A 10 -1.86 26.58 -32.45
C ALA A 10 -2.91 26.79 -33.54
N TYR A 11 -3.57 25.71 -33.94
CA TYR A 11 -4.61 25.71 -34.92
C TYR A 11 -5.96 25.31 -34.30
N ARG A 12 -7.05 25.87 -34.83
CA ARG A 12 -8.40 25.40 -34.56
C ARG A 12 -8.62 24.09 -35.33
N GLY A 13 -8.79 22.99 -34.62
CA GLY A 13 -8.87 21.65 -35.23
C GLY A 13 -9.96 21.48 -36.28
N GLN A 14 -11.12 22.15 -36.13
CA GLN A 14 -12.23 22.08 -37.08
C GLN A 14 -12.02 22.85 -38.40
N THR A 15 -11.21 23.90 -38.38
CA THR A 15 -11.11 24.82 -39.51
C THR A 15 -9.69 25.01 -40.03
N GLY A 16 -8.70 24.53 -39.32
CA GLY A 16 -7.29 24.74 -39.65
C GLY A 16 -6.83 26.20 -39.48
N LYS A 17 -7.67 27.11 -38.97
CA LYS A 17 -7.28 28.50 -38.76
C LYS A 17 -6.26 28.62 -37.64
N VAL A 18 -5.23 29.44 -37.83
CA VAL A 18 -4.27 29.78 -36.80
C VAL A 18 -4.99 30.53 -35.66
N LEU A 19 -4.83 30.06 -34.44
CA LEU A 19 -5.31 30.72 -33.25
C LEU A 19 -4.28 31.72 -32.70
N TRP A 20 -3.04 31.25 -32.64
CA TRP A 20 -1.88 32.06 -32.27
C TRP A 20 -0.60 31.42 -32.80
N GLU A 21 0.45 32.23 -32.93
CA GLU A 21 1.79 31.81 -33.32
C GLU A 21 2.82 32.53 -32.42
N ASN A 22 3.84 31.80 -31.99
CA ASN A 22 4.99 32.34 -31.27
C ASN A 22 6.27 31.75 -31.85
N LYS A 23 6.89 32.48 -32.78
CA LYS A 23 8.11 32.06 -33.50
C LYS A 23 9.38 32.14 -32.64
N ALA A 24 9.33 32.95 -31.58
CA ALA A 24 10.48 33.19 -30.71
C ALA A 24 10.49 32.24 -29.49
N LEU A 25 9.57 31.30 -29.44
CA LEU A 25 9.47 30.38 -28.31
C LEU A 25 10.60 29.33 -28.38
N GLU A 26 11.38 29.31 -27.32
CA GLU A 26 12.41 28.30 -27.11
C GLU A 26 11.96 27.27 -26.06
N TYR A 27 11.95 25.99 -26.40
CA TYR A 27 11.62 24.90 -25.50
C TYR A 27 12.26 23.61 -25.98
N SER A 28 12.36 22.60 -25.14
CA SER A 28 12.90 21.30 -25.51
C SER A 28 11.90 20.17 -25.26
N GLY A 29 11.97 19.16 -26.11
CA GLY A 29 11.16 17.94 -26.02
C GLY A 29 9.68 18.13 -26.35
N PRO A 30 8.92 17.05 -26.30
CA PRO A 30 7.47 17.11 -26.50
C PRO A 30 6.80 17.86 -25.37
N CYS A 31 5.79 18.66 -25.68
CA CYS A 31 4.99 19.39 -24.73
C CYS A 31 3.83 18.56 -24.20
N LEU A 32 3.36 18.89 -23.01
CA LEU A 32 2.17 18.31 -22.40
C LEU A 32 1.00 19.28 -22.52
N LEU A 33 -0.15 18.78 -22.97
CA LEU A 33 -1.41 19.53 -22.94
C LEU A 33 -2.15 19.18 -21.66
N MET A 34 -2.37 20.15 -20.80
CA MET A 34 -3.02 19.95 -19.49
C MET A 34 -4.07 21.02 -19.26
N LYS A 35 -5.33 20.64 -19.36
CA LYS A 35 -6.49 21.53 -19.14
C LYS A 35 -6.39 22.82 -19.99
N ASP A 36 -5.94 23.89 -19.38
CA ASP A 36 -5.85 25.24 -19.91
C ASP A 36 -4.43 25.68 -20.30
N ARG A 37 -3.45 24.80 -20.15
CA ARG A 37 -2.04 25.13 -20.31
C ARG A 37 -1.27 24.10 -21.16
N ILE A 38 -0.20 24.59 -21.76
CA ILE A 38 0.82 23.78 -22.43
C ILE A 38 2.06 23.83 -21.56
N ILE A 39 2.53 22.69 -21.11
CA ILE A 39 3.75 22.56 -20.29
C ILE A 39 4.89 22.09 -21.18
N THR A 40 5.98 22.84 -21.20
CA THR A 40 7.19 22.51 -21.94
C THR A 40 8.10 21.56 -21.15
N ASN A 41 9.03 20.95 -21.83
CA ASN A 41 10.01 20.03 -21.27
C ASN A 41 11.44 20.61 -21.29
N GLY A 42 12.38 19.89 -20.67
CA GLY A 42 13.81 20.23 -20.59
C GLY A 42 14.39 19.92 -19.21
N ASN A 43 15.44 20.61 -18.82
CA ASN A 43 15.98 20.59 -17.42
C ASN A 43 15.11 21.38 -16.43
N GLY A 44 13.91 21.57 -16.76
CA GLY A 44 12.80 22.28 -16.23
C GLY A 44 11.89 22.63 -17.38
N GLY A 45 10.76 23.24 -17.07
CA GLY A 45 9.80 23.67 -18.07
C GLY A 45 8.96 24.83 -17.54
N PHE A 46 8.21 25.42 -18.43
CA PHE A 46 7.29 26.51 -18.13
C PHE A 46 5.93 26.25 -18.78
N ALA A 47 4.92 26.97 -18.33
CA ALA A 47 3.60 26.84 -18.90
C ALA A 47 3.22 28.02 -19.79
N LEU A 48 2.51 27.70 -20.88
CA LEU A 48 1.85 28.64 -21.75
C LEU A 48 0.34 28.52 -21.57
N ASP A 49 -0.35 29.63 -21.64
CA ASP A 49 -1.80 29.63 -21.78
C ASP A 49 -2.19 29.05 -23.16
N ILE A 50 -3.06 28.05 -23.16
CA ILE A 50 -3.41 27.31 -24.40
C ILE A 50 -4.13 28.18 -25.43
N LYS A 51 -4.85 29.22 -24.98
CA LYS A 51 -5.65 30.09 -25.86
C LYS A 51 -4.83 31.19 -26.52
N THR A 52 -3.76 31.64 -25.86
CA THR A 52 -3.01 32.82 -26.26
C THR A 52 -1.55 32.55 -26.61
N GLY A 53 -1.00 31.40 -26.23
CA GLY A 53 0.41 31.05 -26.39
C GLY A 53 1.38 31.90 -25.56
N LYS A 54 0.86 32.71 -24.63
CA LYS A 54 1.68 33.53 -23.72
C LYS A 54 2.10 32.71 -22.49
N THR A 55 3.27 33.03 -21.96
CA THR A 55 3.74 32.42 -20.71
C THR A 55 2.82 32.79 -19.54
N THR A 56 2.51 31.82 -18.68
CA THR A 56 1.65 32.01 -17.49
C THR A 56 2.42 32.49 -16.28
N GLY A 57 3.76 32.54 -16.34
CA GLY A 57 4.63 32.79 -15.19
C GLY A 57 4.94 31.55 -14.36
N TRP A 58 4.22 30.44 -14.57
CA TRP A 58 4.50 29.19 -13.90
C TRP A 58 5.66 28.43 -14.56
N SER A 59 6.53 27.85 -13.74
CA SER A 59 7.64 27.00 -14.21
C SER A 59 8.00 25.94 -13.17
N TYR A 60 8.64 24.88 -13.61
CA TYR A 60 9.23 23.89 -12.74
C TYR A 60 10.70 23.65 -13.07
N LYS A 61 11.45 23.17 -12.10
CA LYS A 61 12.86 22.78 -12.26
C LYS A 61 13.02 21.32 -11.90
N ARG A 62 13.98 20.66 -12.50
CA ARG A 62 14.43 19.31 -12.14
C ARG A 62 15.94 19.21 -12.25
N ASN A 63 16.50 18.22 -11.54
CA ASN A 63 17.90 17.84 -11.70
C ASN A 63 18.07 17.04 -13.01
N TYR A 64 19.31 16.63 -13.26
CA TYR A 64 19.65 15.87 -14.47
C TYR A 64 18.71 14.67 -14.69
N GLY A 65 18.29 14.52 -15.92
CA GLY A 65 17.47 13.39 -16.36
C GLY A 65 17.30 13.35 -17.87
N CYS A 66 17.37 12.15 -18.44
CA CYS A 66 17.29 11.95 -19.90
C CYS A 66 15.87 11.79 -20.43
N ASN A 67 14.87 11.62 -19.55
CA ASN A 67 13.51 11.41 -19.97
C ASN A 67 12.72 12.70 -20.10
N THR A 68 11.65 12.64 -20.86
CA THR A 68 10.63 13.68 -20.92
C THR A 68 9.63 13.51 -19.76
N ALA A 69 9.01 14.61 -19.33
CA ALA A 69 7.96 14.55 -18.35
C ALA A 69 6.70 13.87 -18.91
N ILE A 70 6.00 13.16 -18.04
CA ILE A 70 4.65 12.65 -18.25
C ILE A 70 3.72 13.43 -17.34
N GLY A 71 2.57 13.85 -17.85
CA GLY A 71 1.55 14.57 -17.08
C GLY A 71 0.39 13.67 -16.67
N SER A 72 -0.03 13.83 -15.43
CA SER A 72 -1.32 13.37 -14.94
C SER A 72 -2.07 14.56 -14.34
N GLU A 73 -3.28 14.35 -13.83
CA GLU A 73 -4.07 15.45 -13.25
C GLU A 73 -3.37 16.15 -12.08
N HIS A 74 -2.61 15.40 -11.29
CA HIS A 74 -2.02 15.87 -10.04
C HIS A 74 -0.49 15.92 -10.04
N LEU A 75 0.16 15.24 -10.97
CA LEU A 75 1.61 15.11 -10.99
C LEU A 75 2.20 15.29 -12.40
N LEU A 76 3.34 15.94 -12.47
CA LEU A 76 4.31 15.68 -13.53
C LEU A 76 5.29 14.64 -13.00
N THR A 77 5.61 13.64 -13.79
CA THR A 77 6.58 12.60 -13.44
C THR A 77 7.73 12.60 -14.43
N PHE A 78 8.93 12.53 -13.93
CA PHE A 78 10.16 12.63 -14.72
C PHE A 78 11.36 12.11 -13.94
N ARG A 79 12.48 11.98 -14.58
CA ARG A 79 13.75 11.77 -13.90
C ARG A 79 14.32 13.11 -13.41
N SER A 80 14.67 13.17 -12.12
CA SER A 80 15.34 14.29 -11.44
C SER A 80 16.49 13.75 -10.58
N GLY A 81 17.56 13.33 -11.24
CA GLY A 81 18.59 12.48 -10.64
C GLY A 81 18.12 11.02 -10.54
N ALA A 82 17.17 10.73 -9.70
CA ALA A 82 16.38 9.50 -9.62
C ALA A 82 14.95 9.73 -10.14
N ALA A 83 14.04 8.80 -9.89
CA ALA A 83 12.62 8.97 -10.19
C ALA A 83 12.03 10.13 -9.39
N GLY A 84 11.48 11.10 -10.07
CA GLY A 84 11.01 12.34 -9.48
C GLY A 84 9.64 12.77 -10.00
N TYR A 85 9.09 13.76 -9.34
CA TYR A 85 7.78 14.32 -9.65
C TYR A 85 7.72 15.81 -9.33
N TYR A 86 6.74 16.49 -9.88
CA TYR A 86 6.28 17.80 -9.45
C TYR A 86 4.82 17.70 -9.03
N ASP A 87 4.51 18.18 -7.83
CA ASP A 87 3.14 18.22 -7.30
C ASP A 87 2.37 19.39 -7.91
N LEU A 88 1.46 19.08 -8.82
CA LEU A 88 0.58 20.08 -9.48
C LEU A 88 -0.61 20.49 -8.63
N THR A 89 -0.97 19.69 -7.62
CA THR A 89 -2.15 19.95 -6.78
C THR A 89 -1.90 21.11 -5.82
N ASN A 90 -0.73 21.09 -5.20
CA ASN A 90 -0.35 22.05 -4.16
C ASN A 90 0.70 23.05 -4.66
N ASP A 91 1.10 22.95 -5.93
CA ASP A 91 2.28 23.65 -6.47
C ASP A 91 3.53 23.44 -5.59
N GLY A 92 3.65 22.18 -5.11
CA GLY A 92 4.54 21.79 -4.03
C GLY A 92 6.00 21.63 -4.43
N GLY A 93 6.36 21.99 -5.67
CA GLY A 93 7.72 21.89 -6.15
C GLY A 93 8.10 20.46 -6.60
N THR A 94 9.37 20.30 -6.92
CA THR A 94 9.95 19.03 -7.42
C THR A 94 10.42 18.17 -6.25
N GLY A 95 9.85 16.98 -6.17
CA GLY A 95 10.24 15.93 -5.23
C GLY A 95 10.94 14.76 -5.93
N ASN A 96 11.41 13.82 -5.12
CA ASN A 96 12.13 12.64 -5.57
C ASN A 96 11.77 11.43 -4.70
N TRP A 97 11.42 10.31 -5.32
CA TRP A 97 11.17 9.06 -4.59
C TRP A 97 12.45 8.32 -4.19
N GLY A 98 13.61 8.67 -4.81
CA GLY A 98 14.87 7.99 -4.53
C GLY A 98 14.89 6.52 -4.96
N GLY A 99 15.96 5.81 -4.62
CA GLY A 99 16.05 4.36 -4.69
C GLY A 99 16.05 3.70 -6.09
N PHE A 100 15.42 4.29 -7.08
CA PHE A 100 15.40 3.81 -8.46
C PHE A 100 15.42 4.95 -9.48
N ARG A 101 15.65 4.63 -10.72
CA ARG A 101 15.56 5.60 -11.82
C ARG A 101 14.49 5.17 -12.81
N SER A 102 13.90 6.18 -13.43
CA SER A 102 13.04 5.99 -14.58
C SER A 102 13.86 5.98 -15.85
N SER A 103 14.59 4.99 -16.19
CA SER A 103 15.21 4.79 -17.50
C SER A 103 15.44 6.03 -18.41
N CYS A 104 15.65 5.83 -19.71
CA CYS A 104 16.03 6.89 -20.67
C CYS A 104 14.85 7.49 -21.47
N THR A 105 13.63 7.07 -21.22
CA THR A 105 12.42 7.51 -21.91
C THR A 105 11.34 7.92 -20.93
N ALA A 106 10.26 8.51 -21.43
CA ALA A 106 9.09 8.86 -20.63
C ALA A 106 8.37 7.60 -20.16
N ASN A 107 8.73 7.10 -18.99
CA ASN A 107 8.30 5.79 -18.48
C ASN A 107 7.85 5.79 -17.02
N LEU A 108 7.69 6.95 -16.40
CA LEU A 108 7.03 7.07 -15.09
C LEU A 108 5.54 7.37 -15.34
N ILE A 109 4.73 6.32 -15.43
CA ILE A 109 3.35 6.41 -15.91
C ILE A 109 2.38 6.24 -14.74
N PRO A 110 1.82 7.34 -14.18
CA PRO A 110 0.75 7.24 -13.21
C PRO A 110 -0.56 6.93 -13.92
N ALA A 111 -1.16 5.80 -13.55
CA ALA A 111 -2.44 5.37 -14.09
C ALA A 111 -3.19 4.51 -13.06
N ASN A 112 -4.48 4.77 -12.87
CA ASN A 112 -5.37 3.99 -12.02
C ASN A 112 -4.84 3.75 -10.60
N GLY A 113 -4.24 4.79 -9.99
CA GLY A 113 -3.68 4.69 -8.65
C GLY A 113 -2.33 3.97 -8.54
N VAL A 114 -1.74 3.58 -9.67
CA VAL A 114 -0.44 2.93 -9.73
C VAL A 114 0.54 3.82 -10.49
N LEU A 115 1.73 4.05 -9.94
CA LEU A 115 2.85 4.60 -10.68
C LEU A 115 3.65 3.43 -11.27
N ASN A 116 3.54 3.25 -12.57
CA ASN A 116 4.30 2.25 -13.31
C ASN A 116 5.63 2.85 -13.76
N ALA A 117 6.72 2.19 -13.44
CA ALA A 117 8.08 2.56 -13.84
C ALA A 117 8.78 1.34 -14.44
N PRO A 118 8.46 0.97 -15.68
CA PRO A 118 9.14 -0.13 -16.35
C PRO A 118 10.59 0.25 -16.63
N ASP A 119 11.50 -0.69 -16.47
CA ASP A 119 12.88 -0.49 -16.92
C ASP A 119 12.93 -0.57 -18.45
N TYR A 120 13.25 0.53 -19.06
CA TYR A 120 13.53 0.63 -20.48
C TYR A 120 14.91 1.24 -20.69
N THR A 121 15.90 0.58 -20.17
CA THR A 121 17.29 0.98 -20.35
C THR A 121 17.75 0.54 -21.72
N ARG A 122 18.01 1.51 -22.58
CA ARG A 122 18.70 1.30 -23.86
C ARG A 122 20.17 0.96 -23.59
N THR A 123 21.03 1.29 -24.52
CA THR A 123 22.48 1.10 -24.46
C THR A 123 23.20 2.06 -23.49
N CYS A 124 22.49 2.84 -22.71
CA CYS A 124 23.07 3.81 -21.78
C CYS A 124 23.74 3.12 -20.60
N SER A 125 25.03 3.39 -20.43
CA SER A 125 25.82 3.03 -19.25
C SER A 125 25.82 4.16 -18.21
N CYS A 126 24.63 4.57 -17.76
CA CYS A 126 24.58 5.52 -16.63
C CYS A 126 25.12 4.88 -15.36
N ALA A 127 25.83 5.65 -14.54
CA ALA A 127 26.41 5.21 -13.28
C ALA A 127 25.37 4.85 -12.18
N TYR A 128 24.10 4.83 -12.48
CA TYR A 128 23.02 4.50 -11.55
C TYR A 128 22.78 2.99 -11.57
N GLN A 129 23.03 2.33 -10.46
CA GLN A 129 23.10 0.86 -10.43
C GLN A 129 21.74 0.16 -10.32
N VAL A 130 20.70 0.83 -9.82
CA VAL A 130 19.38 0.22 -9.64
C VAL A 130 18.55 0.40 -10.91
N GLN A 131 18.61 -0.61 -11.76
CA GLN A 131 17.79 -0.72 -12.97
C GLN A 131 16.75 -1.81 -12.72
N THR A 132 15.51 -1.41 -12.51
CA THR A 132 14.44 -2.36 -12.22
C THR A 132 13.10 -1.82 -12.68
N SER A 133 12.21 -2.73 -13.05
CA SER A 133 10.81 -2.41 -13.26
C SER A 133 10.09 -2.44 -11.93
N VAL A 134 9.43 -1.37 -11.57
CA VAL A 134 8.66 -1.26 -10.33
C VAL A 134 7.27 -0.71 -10.62
N ALA A 135 6.32 -1.09 -9.77
CA ALA A 135 5.00 -0.51 -9.70
C ALA A 135 4.77 -0.02 -8.27
N LEU A 136 4.50 1.27 -8.10
CA LEU A 136 4.29 1.89 -6.80
C LEU A 136 2.82 2.22 -6.62
N ILE A 137 2.27 1.87 -5.47
CA ILE A 137 0.91 2.23 -5.07
C ILE A 137 0.95 3.16 -3.87
N HIS A 138 -0.06 3.99 -3.73
CA HIS A 138 -0.24 4.76 -2.51
C HIS A 138 -0.67 3.83 -1.38
N VAL A 139 0.09 3.84 -0.30
CA VAL A 139 -0.21 3.11 0.94
C VAL A 139 -0.38 4.15 2.03
N PRO A 140 -1.63 4.47 2.43
CA PRO A 140 -1.91 5.53 3.40
C PRO A 140 -1.35 5.20 4.79
N ASP A 141 -1.34 3.90 5.15
CA ASP A 141 -0.79 3.41 6.40
C ASP A 141 0.47 2.58 6.14
N LEU A 142 1.60 3.10 6.56
CA LEU A 142 2.85 2.36 6.50
C LEU A 142 2.82 1.22 7.53
N GLU A 143 3.05 -0.01 7.09
CA GLU A 143 3.13 -1.17 7.98
C GLU A 143 4.53 -1.27 8.58
N TYR A 144 4.65 -0.88 9.86
CA TYR A 144 5.85 -1.09 10.65
C TYR A 144 5.69 -2.35 11.49
N TRP A 145 6.65 -3.24 11.38
CA TRP A 145 6.77 -4.43 12.19
C TRP A 145 8.03 -4.35 13.02
N THR A 146 7.93 -4.70 14.28
CA THR A 146 9.03 -4.63 15.24
C THR A 146 9.22 -5.98 15.92
N PHE A 147 10.19 -6.07 16.82
CA PHE A 147 10.40 -7.20 17.72
C PHE A 147 10.96 -6.69 19.05
N GLY A 148 10.93 -7.53 20.07
CA GLY A 148 11.52 -7.21 21.37
C GLY A 148 10.76 -6.15 22.18
N ALA A 149 9.51 -5.85 21.82
CA ALA A 149 8.70 -4.92 22.59
C ALA A 149 8.18 -5.57 23.87
N THR A 150 8.12 -4.81 24.97
CA THR A 150 7.61 -5.31 26.25
C THR A 150 6.08 -5.35 26.25
N ALA A 151 5.51 -6.51 26.52
CA ALA A 151 4.07 -6.68 26.70
C ALA A 151 3.56 -5.96 27.95
N GLN A 152 2.36 -5.38 27.86
CA GLN A 152 1.70 -4.80 29.03
C GLN A 152 1.12 -5.90 29.92
N GLN A 153 1.35 -5.81 31.22
CA GLN A 153 0.79 -6.76 32.16
C GLN A 153 -0.76 -6.80 32.09
N GLY A 154 -1.31 -8.01 32.03
CA GLY A 154 -2.76 -8.26 32.08
C GLY A 154 -3.52 -8.08 30.74
N LYS A 155 -2.83 -7.73 29.66
CA LYS A 155 -3.45 -7.63 28.33
C LYS A 155 -2.59 -8.37 27.32
N LEU A 156 -3.01 -9.55 26.94
CA LEU A 156 -2.35 -10.36 25.91
C LEU A 156 -3.07 -10.15 24.58
N ALA A 157 -2.34 -9.82 23.53
CA ALA A 157 -2.81 -9.86 22.16
C ALA A 157 -1.78 -10.59 21.31
N VAL A 158 -2.24 -11.60 20.57
CA VAL A 158 -1.39 -12.44 19.71
C VAL A 158 -1.88 -12.30 18.29
N ASN A 159 -0.96 -12.01 17.37
CA ASN A 159 -1.24 -11.94 15.96
C ASN A 159 -0.63 -13.15 15.25
N LEU A 160 -1.47 -14.12 14.95
CA LEU A 160 -1.07 -15.37 14.34
C LEU A 160 -0.59 -15.12 12.89
N GLY A 161 0.57 -15.66 12.55
CA GLY A 161 1.15 -15.53 11.21
C GLY A 161 1.71 -14.14 10.88
N ALA A 162 1.71 -13.18 11.81
CA ALA A 162 2.27 -11.85 11.60
C ALA A 162 3.78 -11.90 11.33
N PRO A 163 4.33 -10.93 10.59
CA PRO A 163 5.77 -10.85 10.34
C PRO A 163 6.58 -10.16 11.46
N GLY A 164 5.93 -9.75 12.54
CA GLY A 164 6.54 -9.09 13.68
C GLY A 164 5.49 -8.57 14.67
N ASP A 165 5.96 -7.94 15.73
CA ASP A 165 5.15 -7.25 16.72
C ASP A 165 4.64 -5.91 16.21
N ARG A 166 3.48 -5.48 16.71
CA ARG A 166 2.97 -4.13 16.43
C ARG A 166 2.06 -3.61 17.53
N ARG A 167 2.09 -2.30 17.79
CA ARG A 167 1.13 -1.67 18.69
C ARG A 167 -0.07 -1.12 17.93
N ASP A 168 -1.26 -1.34 18.50
CA ASP A 168 -2.48 -0.71 18.00
C ASP A 168 -2.56 0.78 18.44
N PRO A 169 -3.49 1.57 17.90
CA PRO A 169 -3.65 2.99 18.27
C PRO A 169 -3.92 3.23 19.76
N ASN A 170 -4.37 2.20 20.49
CA ASN A 170 -4.59 2.26 21.94
C ASN A 170 -3.35 1.83 22.73
N GLY A 171 -2.21 1.64 22.07
CA GLY A 171 -0.94 1.24 22.67
C GLY A 171 -0.83 -0.24 23.04
N ARG A 172 -1.83 -1.09 22.73
CA ARG A 172 -1.76 -2.53 23.01
C ARG A 172 -0.75 -3.18 22.07
N LEU A 173 0.18 -3.95 22.64
CA LEU A 173 1.11 -4.75 21.86
C LEU A 173 0.42 -6.03 21.38
N TRP A 174 0.49 -6.25 20.08
CA TRP A 174 0.15 -7.49 19.40
C TRP A 174 1.45 -8.22 19.12
N VAL A 175 1.61 -9.37 19.74
CA VAL A 175 2.83 -10.19 19.61
C VAL A 175 2.66 -11.16 18.46
N GLU A 176 3.68 -11.25 17.62
CA GLU A 176 3.71 -12.23 16.53
C GLU A 176 3.73 -13.68 17.07
N PHE A 177 3.11 -14.59 16.32
CA PHE A 177 3.23 -16.02 16.58
C PHE A 177 3.01 -16.84 15.31
N PRO A 178 3.92 -17.80 14.95
CA PRO A 178 5.22 -18.03 15.60
C PRO A 178 6.18 -16.86 15.41
N GLU A 179 7.19 -16.75 16.24
CA GLU A 179 8.23 -15.74 16.13
C GLU A 179 8.95 -15.83 14.78
N VAL A 180 9.01 -14.72 14.09
CA VAL A 180 9.63 -14.59 12.75
C VAL A 180 10.60 -13.41 12.69
N GLY A 181 10.23 -12.29 13.33
CA GLY A 181 10.99 -11.04 13.26
C GLY A 181 12.16 -10.97 14.22
N GLY A 182 12.19 -11.79 15.25
CA GLY A 182 13.20 -11.82 16.30
C GLY A 182 12.59 -12.12 17.66
N ASN A 183 13.37 -12.02 18.73
CA ASN A 183 12.87 -12.28 20.09
C ASN A 183 11.79 -11.28 20.49
N SER A 184 10.57 -11.74 20.61
CA SER A 184 9.42 -10.97 21.04
C SER A 184 9.07 -11.23 22.51
N ALA A 185 8.03 -10.56 23.00
CA ALA A 185 7.56 -10.77 24.38
C ALA A 185 7.17 -12.23 24.60
N ASP A 186 7.61 -12.81 25.70
CA ASP A 186 7.31 -14.22 26.01
C ASP A 186 5.81 -14.43 26.15
N VAL A 187 5.24 -15.12 25.20
CA VAL A 187 3.82 -15.47 25.11
C VAL A 187 3.69 -16.97 25.00
N SER A 188 3.18 -17.59 26.04
CA SER A 188 2.95 -19.04 26.02
C SER A 188 1.73 -19.39 25.18
N VAL A 189 1.97 -19.63 23.89
CA VAL A 189 0.96 -20.06 22.90
C VAL A 189 1.31 -21.44 22.41
N THR A 190 0.32 -22.33 22.33
CA THR A 190 0.46 -23.63 21.67
C THR A 190 -0.65 -23.80 20.65
N ILE A 191 -0.27 -24.16 19.44
CA ILE A 191 -1.22 -24.47 18.36
C ILE A 191 -1.18 -25.96 18.08
N LYS A 192 -2.36 -26.57 18.04
CA LYS A 192 -2.53 -27.95 17.58
C LYS A 192 -3.36 -27.93 16.32
N SER A 193 -2.82 -28.48 15.27
CA SER A 193 -3.49 -28.72 14.00
C SER A 193 -2.62 -29.62 13.14
N ALA A 194 -3.23 -30.51 12.42
CA ALA A 194 -2.56 -31.33 11.42
C ALA A 194 -2.22 -30.55 10.13
N LYS A 195 -2.88 -29.42 9.87
CA LYS A 195 -2.83 -28.69 8.59
C LYS A 195 -2.86 -27.17 8.76
N ALA A 196 -2.21 -26.62 9.81
CA ALA A 196 -2.15 -25.18 9.98
C ALA A 196 -1.25 -24.55 8.90
N GLU A 197 -1.80 -23.64 8.11
CA GLU A 197 -1.11 -22.86 7.10
C GLU A 197 -1.17 -21.37 7.40
N ALA A 198 -0.02 -20.69 7.43
CA ALA A 198 0.02 -19.26 7.57
C ALA A 198 -0.42 -18.57 6.28
N PHE A 199 -1.18 -17.48 6.41
CA PHE A 199 -1.41 -16.53 5.33
C PHE A 199 -0.96 -15.14 5.76
N ARG A 200 -0.49 -14.36 4.80
CA ARG A 200 -0.13 -12.95 4.98
C ARG A 200 -0.60 -12.16 3.77
N LEU A 201 -1.34 -11.12 4.02
CA LEU A 201 -1.76 -10.13 3.06
C LEU A 201 -1.19 -8.78 3.49
N HIS A 202 -1.09 -7.84 2.59
CA HIS A 202 -0.90 -6.45 3.00
C HIS A 202 -2.24 -5.88 3.47
N SER A 203 -2.25 -4.98 4.46
CA SER A 203 -3.51 -4.42 5.01
C SER A 203 -4.35 -3.68 3.96
N THR A 204 -3.74 -3.18 2.90
CA THR A 204 -4.45 -2.59 1.74
C THR A 204 -5.33 -3.60 0.98
N MET A 205 -5.09 -4.90 1.17
CA MET A 205 -5.90 -5.97 0.57
C MET A 205 -7.08 -6.39 1.47
N VAL A 206 -7.23 -5.72 2.61
CA VAL A 206 -8.31 -5.97 3.59
C VAL A 206 -9.29 -4.83 3.53
N ASP A 207 -10.54 -5.14 3.22
CA ASP A 207 -11.64 -4.18 3.16
C ASP A 207 -12.30 -3.99 4.54
N GLY A 208 -13.16 -2.97 4.66
CA GLY A 208 -13.93 -2.69 5.89
C GLY A 208 -13.14 -1.93 6.96
N GLU A 209 -13.66 -1.96 8.18
CA GLU A 209 -13.16 -1.20 9.32
C GLU A 209 -12.34 -2.07 10.30
N GLY A 210 -11.67 -1.43 11.25
CA GLY A 210 -10.95 -2.09 12.35
C GLY A 210 -9.44 -2.22 12.11
N LEU A 211 -8.82 -3.13 12.86
CA LEU A 211 -7.38 -3.37 12.76
C LEU A 211 -7.06 -4.26 11.55
N LYS A 212 -7.05 -3.67 10.35
CA LYS A 212 -6.82 -4.39 9.09
C LYS A 212 -5.53 -5.19 9.10
N TRP A 213 -4.45 -4.65 9.64
CA TRP A 213 -3.16 -5.32 9.71
C TRP A 213 -3.15 -6.53 10.66
N VAL A 214 -4.04 -6.59 11.68
CA VAL A 214 -4.23 -7.79 12.49
C VAL A 214 -4.93 -8.87 11.67
N ALA A 215 -5.98 -8.49 10.94
CA ALA A 215 -6.73 -9.42 10.12
C ALA A 215 -5.98 -9.87 8.85
N ALA A 216 -4.99 -9.08 8.40
CA ALA A 216 -4.21 -9.36 7.19
C ALA A 216 -3.27 -10.58 7.34
N SER A 217 -3.06 -11.07 8.56
CA SER A 217 -2.30 -12.29 8.81
C SER A 217 -3.08 -13.25 9.69
N GLY A 218 -2.80 -14.54 9.55
CA GLY A 218 -3.48 -15.56 10.31
C GLY A 218 -3.04 -16.97 9.96
N LEU A 219 -3.69 -17.94 10.58
CA LEU A 219 -3.50 -19.35 10.31
C LEU A 219 -4.81 -19.98 9.84
N ARG A 220 -4.77 -20.66 8.70
CA ARG A 220 -5.87 -21.52 8.24
C ARG A 220 -5.76 -22.92 8.86
N GLY A 221 -6.87 -23.62 8.96
CA GLY A 221 -6.90 -25.01 9.41
C GLY A 221 -6.50 -25.22 10.87
N VAL A 222 -6.56 -24.18 11.70
CA VAL A 222 -6.29 -24.27 13.14
C VAL A 222 -7.44 -25.01 13.80
N GLU A 223 -7.10 -26.05 14.59
CA GLU A 223 -8.07 -26.80 15.39
C GLU A 223 -8.11 -26.34 16.85
N THR A 224 -6.94 -26.06 17.43
CA THR A 224 -6.86 -25.64 18.83
C THR A 224 -5.75 -24.63 19.03
N VAL A 225 -6.07 -23.57 19.77
CA VAL A 225 -5.11 -22.60 20.31
C VAL A 225 -5.18 -22.65 21.85
N GLN A 226 -4.05 -22.86 22.49
CA GLN A 226 -3.93 -22.82 23.96
C GLN A 226 -3.03 -21.67 24.39
N LEU A 227 -3.47 -20.92 25.38
CA LEU A 227 -2.77 -19.73 25.91
C LEU A 227 -2.65 -19.89 27.44
N LYS A 228 -1.47 -19.57 27.99
CA LYS A 228 -1.36 -19.36 29.44
C LYS A 228 -1.79 -17.95 29.78
N VAL A 229 -2.76 -17.84 30.68
CA VAL A 229 -3.32 -16.57 31.15
C VAL A 229 -3.43 -16.61 32.67
N LYS A 230 -3.72 -15.47 33.29
CA LYS A 230 -4.01 -15.46 34.75
C LYS A 230 -5.31 -16.24 35.04
N LYS A 231 -5.43 -16.84 36.23
CA LYS A 231 -6.70 -17.40 36.68
C LYS A 231 -7.75 -16.32 36.84
N GLY A 232 -8.99 -16.63 36.51
CA GLY A 232 -10.11 -15.71 36.67
C GLY A 232 -10.94 -15.50 35.42
N LYS A 233 -11.71 -14.42 35.41
CA LYS A 233 -12.57 -14.03 34.26
C LYS A 233 -11.77 -13.36 33.16
N HIS A 234 -12.07 -13.72 31.92
CA HIS A 234 -11.44 -13.19 30.73
C HIS A 234 -12.49 -12.75 29.70
N ARG A 235 -12.20 -11.63 29.03
CA ARG A 235 -12.86 -11.23 27.81
C ARG A 235 -11.93 -11.62 26.64
N VAL A 236 -12.42 -12.49 25.78
CA VAL A 236 -11.68 -13.06 24.67
C VAL A 236 -12.20 -12.45 23.38
N ARG A 237 -11.32 -11.85 22.58
CA ARG A 237 -11.62 -11.34 21.24
C ARG A 237 -10.94 -12.20 20.21
N LEU A 238 -11.70 -12.77 19.31
CA LEU A 238 -11.22 -13.55 18.18
C LEU A 238 -11.39 -12.74 16.91
N HIS A 239 -10.26 -12.49 16.24
CA HIS A 239 -10.22 -11.77 14.97
C HIS A 239 -10.15 -12.78 13.84
N PHE A 240 -11.10 -12.69 12.91
CA PHE A 240 -11.19 -13.57 11.76
C PHE A 240 -11.17 -12.78 10.46
N LEU A 241 -10.60 -13.39 9.43
CA LEU A 241 -10.67 -12.97 8.06
C LEU A 241 -10.80 -14.21 7.17
N GLU A 242 -11.65 -14.16 6.14
CA GLU A 242 -11.59 -15.12 5.05
C GLU A 242 -10.57 -14.63 4.00
N PRO A 243 -9.34 -15.16 3.97
CA PRO A 243 -8.31 -14.68 3.07
C PRO A 243 -8.50 -15.14 1.63
N ASP A 244 -9.16 -16.28 1.46
CA ASP A 244 -9.47 -16.85 0.16
C ASP A 244 -10.78 -16.28 -0.37
N LYS A 245 -11.02 -16.36 -1.65
CA LYS A 245 -12.27 -15.89 -2.26
C LYS A 245 -13.40 -16.91 -2.12
N LEU A 246 -13.53 -17.53 -0.94
CA LEU A 246 -14.59 -18.50 -0.70
C LEU A 246 -15.95 -17.80 -0.58
N PRO A 247 -17.00 -18.37 -1.18
CA PRO A 247 -18.36 -17.89 -1.00
C PRO A 247 -18.88 -18.21 0.39
N THR A 248 -19.98 -17.60 0.77
CA THR A 248 -20.77 -17.96 1.96
C THR A 248 -21.06 -19.47 1.95
N GLY A 249 -20.84 -20.13 3.09
CA GLY A 249 -20.93 -21.58 3.23
C GLY A 249 -19.64 -22.35 2.93
N GLY A 250 -18.63 -21.67 2.37
CA GLY A 250 -17.38 -22.33 1.98
C GLY A 250 -16.46 -22.69 3.14
N ARG A 251 -16.59 -22.03 4.29
CA ARG A 251 -15.86 -22.35 5.52
C ARG A 251 -16.74 -22.11 6.73
N VAL A 252 -17.27 -23.18 7.28
CA VAL A 252 -18.18 -23.17 8.45
C VAL A 252 -17.61 -23.99 9.58
N PHE A 253 -17.63 -23.44 10.80
CA PHE A 253 -17.10 -24.13 11.96
C PHE A 253 -17.76 -23.68 13.26
N ASP A 254 -17.62 -24.49 14.29
CA ASP A 254 -18.05 -24.19 15.66
C ASP A 254 -16.87 -23.68 16.48
N ILE A 255 -17.12 -22.76 17.40
CA ILE A 255 -16.13 -22.20 18.33
C ILE A 255 -16.44 -22.63 19.76
N PHE A 256 -15.41 -23.14 20.44
CA PHE A 256 -15.48 -23.55 21.84
C PHE A 256 -14.43 -22.79 22.65
N LEU A 257 -14.79 -22.39 23.86
CA LEU A 257 -13.86 -21.87 24.87
C LEU A 257 -13.90 -22.80 26.08
N ASN A 258 -12.74 -23.34 26.45
CA ASN A 258 -12.59 -24.28 27.55
C ASN A 258 -13.62 -25.43 27.47
N GLY A 259 -13.83 -25.97 26.28
CA GLY A 259 -14.75 -27.07 26.00
C GLY A 259 -16.24 -26.68 25.94
N LYS A 260 -16.60 -25.42 26.22
CA LYS A 260 -17.99 -24.92 26.10
C LYS A 260 -18.22 -24.30 24.75
N PRO A 261 -19.28 -24.66 24.01
CA PRO A 261 -19.61 -24.03 22.74
C PRO A 261 -20.03 -22.57 22.97
N VAL A 262 -19.41 -21.64 22.27
CA VAL A 262 -19.72 -20.20 22.33
C VAL A 262 -20.30 -19.67 21.03
N GLN A 263 -20.04 -20.35 19.92
CA GLN A 263 -20.62 -20.03 18.61
C GLN A 263 -20.77 -21.32 17.80
N ARG A 264 -21.94 -21.51 17.19
CA ARG A 264 -22.22 -22.63 16.28
C ARG A 264 -22.36 -22.15 14.86
N GLY A 265 -21.94 -22.96 13.90
CA GLY A 265 -22.10 -22.72 12.47
C GLY A 265 -21.56 -21.38 12.01
N PHE A 266 -20.44 -20.93 12.56
CA PHE A 266 -19.85 -19.65 12.20
C PHE A 266 -19.23 -19.69 10.81
N ASP A 267 -19.65 -18.77 9.97
CA ASP A 267 -19.16 -18.56 8.61
C ASP A 267 -18.57 -17.16 8.53
N ILE A 268 -17.25 -17.06 8.34
CA ILE A 268 -16.53 -15.78 8.32
C ILE A 268 -17.04 -14.90 7.18
N ALA A 269 -17.16 -15.44 5.96
CA ALA A 269 -17.58 -14.67 4.80
C ALA A 269 -19.01 -14.14 4.94
N ARG A 270 -19.92 -14.93 5.53
CA ARG A 270 -21.30 -14.51 5.83
C ARG A 270 -21.32 -13.39 6.87
N ALA A 271 -20.59 -13.58 7.98
CA ALA A 271 -20.58 -12.63 9.10
C ALA A 271 -19.92 -11.30 8.72
N ALA A 272 -18.89 -11.35 7.88
CA ALA A 272 -18.16 -10.17 7.41
C ALA A 272 -18.82 -9.48 6.19
N GLY A 273 -19.82 -10.10 5.56
CA GLY A 273 -20.43 -9.60 4.32
C GLY A 273 -19.54 -9.76 3.10
N GLY A 274 -18.63 -10.74 3.10
CA GLY A 274 -17.75 -11.09 2.00
C GLY A 274 -16.34 -11.51 2.44
N PRO A 275 -15.53 -12.02 1.52
CA PRO A 275 -14.13 -12.34 1.79
C PRO A 275 -13.30 -11.07 2.00
N ARG A 276 -12.13 -11.21 2.62
CA ARG A 276 -11.19 -10.13 2.92
C ARG A 276 -11.74 -8.98 3.76
N ARG A 277 -12.79 -9.23 4.50
CA ARG A 277 -13.36 -8.31 5.48
C ARG A 277 -13.17 -8.87 6.89
N PRO A 278 -12.64 -8.10 7.83
CA PRO A 278 -12.43 -8.57 9.19
C PRO A 278 -13.76 -8.70 9.93
N VAL A 279 -13.85 -9.68 10.79
CA VAL A 279 -14.91 -9.81 11.78
C VAL A 279 -14.31 -10.15 13.11
N VAL A 280 -14.82 -9.52 14.18
CA VAL A 280 -14.36 -9.73 15.56
C VAL A 280 -15.51 -10.28 16.36
N LEU A 281 -15.29 -11.42 16.98
CA LEU A 281 -16.20 -12.00 17.96
C LEU A 281 -15.66 -11.79 19.37
N GLU A 282 -16.51 -11.44 20.29
CA GLU A 282 -16.16 -11.23 21.69
C GLU A 282 -16.95 -12.17 22.58
N PHE A 283 -16.26 -12.84 23.51
CA PHE A 283 -16.83 -13.79 24.43
C PHE A 283 -16.27 -13.58 25.86
N GLU A 284 -17.02 -13.99 26.86
CA GLU A 284 -16.55 -14.07 28.24
C GLU A 284 -16.33 -15.53 28.64
N THR A 285 -15.26 -15.79 29.37
CA THR A 285 -14.94 -17.12 29.90
C THR A 285 -14.20 -17.00 31.21
N THR A 286 -14.11 -18.09 31.94
CA THR A 286 -13.33 -18.18 33.21
C THR A 286 -12.33 -19.32 33.07
N THR A 287 -11.12 -19.10 33.59
CA THR A 287 -10.09 -20.14 33.69
C THR A 287 -9.73 -20.35 35.16
N ASP A 288 -9.80 -21.60 35.63
CA ASP A 288 -9.48 -21.95 37.01
C ASP A 288 -8.02 -22.40 37.17
N ASP A 289 -7.43 -22.88 36.08
CA ASP A 289 -6.06 -23.40 36.02
C ASP A 289 -5.09 -22.46 35.34
N GLY A 290 -5.56 -21.32 34.81
CA GLY A 290 -4.74 -20.39 34.05
C GLY A 290 -4.48 -20.81 32.61
N ASN A 291 -5.24 -21.78 32.07
CA ASN A 291 -5.17 -22.18 30.68
C ASN A 291 -6.45 -21.74 29.95
N LEU A 292 -6.30 -21.03 28.87
CA LEU A 292 -7.39 -20.69 27.96
C LEU A 292 -7.26 -21.56 26.70
N LYS A 293 -8.23 -22.41 26.46
CA LYS A 293 -8.30 -23.26 25.28
C LYS A 293 -9.38 -22.78 24.33
N ILE A 294 -9.01 -22.50 23.10
CA ILE A 294 -9.90 -22.13 21.99
C ILE A 294 -9.90 -23.27 21.00
N GLU A 295 -11.06 -23.82 20.67
CA GLU A 295 -11.18 -24.91 19.70
C GLU A 295 -12.08 -24.46 18.55
N LEU A 296 -11.63 -24.75 17.33
CA LEU A 296 -12.35 -24.51 16.09
C LEU A 296 -12.64 -25.88 15.46
N ARG A 297 -13.91 -26.28 15.37
CA ARG A 297 -14.30 -27.59 14.87
C ARG A 297 -15.15 -27.41 13.62
N SER A 298 -14.74 -28.05 12.51
CA SER A 298 -15.55 -28.06 11.30
C SER A 298 -16.96 -28.57 11.59
N SER A 299 -17.95 -27.91 11.05
CA SER A 299 -19.38 -28.27 11.16
C SER A 299 -19.75 -29.25 10.08
#